data_a2d6a5ef3b873a31066ad3bebbf0ed67
#
_entry.id   a2d6a5ef3b873a31066ad3bebbf0ed67
#
_cell.length_a   1.000
_cell.length_b   1.000
_cell.length_c   1.000
_cell.angle_alpha   90.00
_cell.angle_beta   90.00
_cell.angle_gamma   90.00
#
_symmetry.space_group_name_H-M   'P 1'
#
loop_
_entity.id
_entity.type
_entity.pdbx_description
1 polymer ?
#
loop_
_entity_poly.entity_id
_entity_poly.type
_entity_poly.pdbx_seq_one_letter_code
_entity_poly.pdbx_strand_id
1 'polypeptide(L)'
;MKIVVIALYFIRLMWVVPLRGVACVWPRSKCHVVIGAWMGNLYIDNPKYLCEHLLKHTGLKVTWIGNEGMRSSLPISDRLRFARKGSLRAFFALLRAKTWICCQAWNIDLTTLPIKGRATIIDTWHGIPVKFVGANTADSQGAVRRSWLKKFLTRVQYEEDEWLLISSEKMARILTTGVPSRYSMQRLMRFGTPRNDFLIKNSGNKELIDFLKKKYATMLGIDPTKKLILYLPTWRKRGDCVFAFYNQPESIQHEWRKMLENHNAVLVEKHHYGTYAKYPMTKPSACSVVVSAEQQRDIDVQELMLVADLMISDYSGAYIDYALMKRPVVHFAYDLVEYMTQDSGLAHDLGTVAAGPIVRNIEELKSVVDERLRRPRFEPASGFADLVAYEQGNSCEQIIDFILKRRG
;
A
#
# COMPACT_ATOMS: atom_id res chain seq x y z
N MET A 1 -18.09 35.37 -5.04
CA MET A 1 -17.44 34.05 -4.83
C MET A 1 -18.20 33.15 -3.84
N LYS A 2 -18.55 33.56 -2.61
CA LYS A 2 -19.28 32.72 -1.63
C LYS A 2 -20.66 32.25 -2.11
N ILE A 3 -21.46 33.11 -2.77
CA ILE A 3 -22.82 32.78 -3.27
C ILE A 3 -22.77 31.73 -4.37
N VAL A 4 -21.84 31.83 -5.31
CA VAL A 4 -21.66 30.83 -6.39
C VAL A 4 -21.28 29.45 -5.82
N VAL A 5 -20.42 29.42 -4.81
CA VAL A 5 -20.05 28.19 -4.13
C VAL A 5 -21.25 27.56 -3.42
N ILE A 6 -22.07 28.35 -2.76
CA ILE A 6 -23.29 27.90 -2.08
C ILE A 6 -24.32 27.36 -3.11
N ALA A 7 -24.52 28.06 -4.23
CA ALA A 7 -25.42 27.62 -5.30
C ALA A 7 -24.99 26.28 -5.90
N LEU A 8 -23.67 26.10 -6.19
CA LEU A 8 -23.11 24.85 -6.67
C LEU A 8 -23.31 23.69 -5.67
N TYR A 9 -23.22 23.97 -4.38
CA TYR A 9 -23.51 22.97 -3.35
C TYR A 9 -24.99 22.57 -3.29
N PHE A 10 -25.93 23.50 -3.45
CA PHE A 10 -27.37 23.21 -3.52
C PHE A 10 -27.71 22.37 -4.76
N ILE A 11 -27.16 22.73 -5.93
CA ILE A 11 -27.30 21.93 -7.15
C ILE A 11 -26.78 20.51 -6.92
N ARG A 12 -25.64 20.37 -6.26
CA ARG A 12 -25.08 19.06 -5.94
C ARG A 12 -25.98 18.25 -4.99
N LEU A 13 -26.56 18.87 -3.95
CA LEU A 13 -27.48 18.22 -3.03
C LEU A 13 -28.75 17.70 -3.74
N MET A 14 -29.26 18.41 -4.73
CA MET A 14 -30.41 17.97 -5.53
C MET A 14 -30.20 16.61 -6.21
N TRP A 15 -28.96 16.24 -6.55
CA TRP A 15 -28.63 14.93 -7.12
C TRP A 15 -28.15 13.92 -6.08
N VAL A 16 -27.47 14.37 -5.04
CA VAL A 16 -26.92 13.51 -3.98
C VAL A 16 -28.03 12.83 -3.19
N VAL A 17 -29.07 13.58 -2.78
CA VAL A 17 -30.13 13.05 -1.93
C VAL A 17 -30.95 11.96 -2.65
N PRO A 18 -31.48 12.17 -3.87
CA PRO A 18 -32.20 11.12 -4.60
C PRO A 18 -31.32 9.88 -4.88
N LEU A 19 -30.05 10.06 -5.28
CA LEU A 19 -29.15 8.94 -5.54
C LEU A 19 -28.91 8.10 -4.27
N ARG A 20 -28.76 8.75 -3.11
CA ARG A 20 -28.68 8.04 -1.82
C ARG A 20 -29.95 7.31 -1.49
N GLY A 21 -31.10 7.93 -1.68
CA GLY A 21 -32.42 7.31 -1.48
C GLY A 21 -32.55 6.03 -2.30
N VAL A 22 -32.27 6.11 -3.60
CA VAL A 22 -32.24 4.94 -4.48
C VAL A 22 -31.26 3.87 -3.98
N ALA A 23 -30.04 4.25 -3.63
CA ALA A 23 -29.02 3.31 -3.14
C ALA A 23 -29.39 2.64 -1.81
N CYS A 24 -30.18 3.32 -0.96
CA CYS A 24 -30.66 2.76 0.31
C CYS A 24 -31.74 1.69 0.14
N VAL A 25 -32.59 1.82 -0.87
CA VAL A 25 -33.69 0.87 -1.12
C VAL A 25 -33.36 -0.19 -2.16
N TRP A 26 -32.26 0.01 -2.93
CA TRP A 26 -31.85 -0.91 -3.99
C TRP A 26 -31.53 -2.30 -3.43
N PRO A 27 -32.07 -3.39 -4.03
CA PRO A 27 -31.79 -4.75 -3.58
C PRO A 27 -30.34 -5.13 -3.82
N ARG A 28 -29.65 -5.54 -2.74
CA ARG A 28 -28.24 -5.92 -2.79
C ARG A 28 -28.05 -7.41 -2.71
N SER A 29 -27.17 -7.93 -3.57
CA SER A 29 -26.76 -9.32 -3.58
C SER A 29 -25.70 -9.57 -2.50
N LYS A 30 -25.99 -10.46 -1.57
CA LYS A 30 -25.04 -10.93 -0.55
C LYS A 30 -23.92 -11.82 -1.12
N CYS A 31 -24.07 -12.28 -2.37
CA CYS A 31 -23.08 -13.11 -3.09
C CYS A 31 -22.22 -12.29 -4.05
N HIS A 32 -22.32 -10.95 -4.02
CA HIS A 32 -21.57 -10.07 -4.90
C HIS A 32 -20.69 -9.11 -4.11
N VAL A 33 -19.41 -9.09 -4.44
CA VAL A 33 -18.39 -8.21 -3.88
C VAL A 33 -17.84 -7.31 -4.99
N VAL A 34 -17.70 -6.02 -4.69
CA VAL A 34 -17.01 -5.07 -5.56
C VAL A 34 -15.67 -4.71 -4.92
N ILE A 35 -14.61 -4.71 -5.72
CA ILE A 35 -13.25 -4.42 -5.27
C ILE A 35 -12.64 -3.36 -6.19
N GLY A 36 -11.82 -2.48 -5.62
CA GLY A 36 -10.97 -1.55 -6.37
C GLY A 36 -9.79 -1.10 -5.52
N ALA A 37 -8.74 -0.66 -6.20
CA ALA A 37 -7.50 -0.24 -5.56
C ALA A 37 -6.85 0.92 -6.32
N TRP A 38 -6.05 1.72 -5.61
CA TRP A 38 -5.15 2.72 -6.16
C TRP A 38 -5.82 3.60 -7.23
N MET A 39 -6.94 4.22 -6.86
CA MET A 39 -7.74 5.10 -7.74
C MET A 39 -8.26 4.41 -9.02
N GLY A 40 -8.21 3.08 -9.06
CA GLY A 40 -8.55 2.26 -10.23
C GLY A 40 -7.41 2.03 -11.22
N ASN A 41 -6.16 2.39 -10.88
CA ASN A 41 -5.04 2.32 -11.82
C ASN A 41 -4.24 1.02 -11.77
N LEU A 42 -4.27 0.30 -10.62
CA LEU A 42 -3.38 -0.84 -10.38
C LEU A 42 -4.13 -2.03 -9.79
N TYR A 43 -3.71 -3.25 -10.16
CA TYR A 43 -4.12 -4.51 -9.55
C TYR A 43 -3.02 -4.98 -8.58
N ILE A 44 -2.99 -4.38 -7.40
CA ILE A 44 -1.94 -4.62 -6.39
C ILE A 44 -2.53 -4.48 -4.98
N ASP A 45 -1.66 -4.68 -3.98
CA ASP A 45 -1.94 -4.40 -2.57
C ASP A 45 -2.98 -5.33 -1.95
N ASN A 46 -3.46 -5.02 -0.76
CA ASN A 46 -4.43 -5.81 -0.01
C ASN A 46 -5.65 -6.25 -0.84
N PRO A 47 -6.27 -5.38 -1.67
CA PRO A 47 -7.40 -5.77 -2.51
C PRO A 47 -7.07 -6.87 -3.52
N LYS A 48 -5.85 -6.90 -4.09
CA LYS A 48 -5.41 -7.97 -5.01
C LYS A 48 -5.41 -9.32 -4.31
N TYR A 49 -4.68 -9.44 -3.20
CA TYR A 49 -4.53 -10.71 -2.47
C TYR A 49 -5.86 -11.21 -1.92
N LEU A 50 -6.71 -10.30 -1.44
CA LEU A 50 -8.06 -10.66 -1.01
C LEU A 50 -8.95 -11.10 -2.18
N CYS A 51 -8.85 -10.45 -3.35
CA CYS A 51 -9.57 -10.84 -4.57
C CYS A 51 -9.20 -12.27 -4.98
N GLU A 52 -7.91 -12.57 -5.09
CA GLU A 52 -7.41 -13.89 -5.47
C GLU A 52 -7.88 -14.96 -4.48
N HIS A 53 -7.83 -14.66 -3.18
CA HIS A 53 -8.29 -15.58 -2.14
C HIS A 53 -9.82 -15.81 -2.20
N LEU A 54 -10.62 -14.74 -2.42
CA LEU A 54 -12.07 -14.85 -2.65
C LEU A 54 -12.41 -15.74 -3.84
N LEU A 55 -11.69 -15.56 -4.96
CA LEU A 55 -11.89 -16.35 -6.17
C LEU A 55 -11.51 -17.82 -5.98
N LYS A 56 -10.50 -18.10 -5.17
CA LYS A 56 -10.02 -19.47 -4.91
C LYS A 56 -10.91 -20.24 -3.93
N HIS A 57 -11.34 -19.59 -2.86
CA HIS A 57 -11.92 -20.26 -1.68
C HIS A 57 -13.42 -20.03 -1.47
N THR A 58 -14.09 -19.26 -2.34
CA THR A 58 -15.54 -18.97 -2.19
C THR A 58 -16.28 -19.06 -3.51
N GLY A 59 -17.62 -19.18 -3.46
CA GLY A 59 -18.51 -19.04 -4.63
C GLY A 59 -18.94 -17.61 -4.92
N LEU A 60 -18.29 -16.58 -4.34
CA LEU A 60 -18.66 -15.19 -4.51
C LEU A 60 -18.36 -14.69 -5.92
N LYS A 61 -19.27 -13.85 -6.43
CA LYS A 61 -19.01 -13.08 -7.66
C LYS A 61 -18.25 -11.82 -7.30
N VAL A 62 -17.15 -11.56 -8.00
CA VAL A 62 -16.33 -10.38 -7.80
C VAL A 62 -16.45 -9.46 -9.02
N THR A 63 -16.63 -8.18 -8.79
CA THR A 63 -16.42 -7.16 -9.83
C THR A 63 -15.26 -6.28 -9.41
N TRP A 64 -14.20 -6.26 -10.22
CA TRP A 64 -13.10 -5.32 -10.05
C TRP A 64 -13.43 -4.01 -10.79
N ILE A 65 -13.38 -2.89 -10.07
CA ILE A 65 -13.55 -1.56 -10.65
C ILE A 65 -12.17 -0.93 -10.86
N GLY A 66 -11.90 -0.51 -12.09
CA GLY A 66 -10.61 0.10 -12.44
C GLY A 66 -10.65 0.85 -13.77
N ASN A 67 -9.52 1.45 -14.12
CA ASN A 67 -9.31 2.09 -15.42
C ASN A 67 -8.91 1.03 -16.45
N GLU A 68 -9.21 1.27 -17.73
CA GLU A 68 -9.03 0.26 -18.79
C GLU A 68 -7.58 -0.27 -18.87
N GLY A 69 -6.58 0.59 -18.66
CA GLY A 69 -5.17 0.22 -18.75
C GLY A 69 -4.68 -0.82 -17.74
N MET A 70 -5.46 -1.10 -16.66
CA MET A 70 -5.11 -2.14 -15.69
C MET A 70 -5.83 -3.48 -15.95
N ARG A 71 -6.74 -3.54 -16.93
CA ARG A 71 -7.58 -4.71 -17.16
C ARG A 71 -6.80 -5.99 -17.49
N SER A 72 -5.71 -5.86 -18.23
CA SER A 72 -4.83 -6.99 -18.60
C SER A 72 -4.11 -7.62 -17.40
N SER A 73 -4.00 -6.91 -16.27
CA SER A 73 -3.38 -7.43 -15.05
C SER A 73 -4.31 -8.32 -14.20
N LEU A 74 -5.62 -8.38 -14.55
CA LEU A 74 -6.58 -9.19 -13.81
C LEU A 74 -6.44 -10.68 -14.12
N PRO A 75 -6.59 -11.58 -13.13
CA PRO A 75 -6.61 -13.01 -13.37
C PRO A 75 -7.85 -13.43 -14.16
N ILE A 76 -7.71 -14.48 -14.94
CA ILE A 76 -8.82 -15.07 -15.70
C ILE A 76 -9.67 -15.90 -14.74
N SER A 77 -10.97 -15.58 -14.62
CA SER A 77 -11.92 -16.33 -13.81
C SER A 77 -13.36 -16.04 -14.24
N ASP A 78 -14.21 -17.09 -14.29
CA ASP A 78 -15.64 -16.94 -14.60
C ASP A 78 -16.40 -16.11 -13.55
N ARG A 79 -15.86 -16.01 -12.36
CA ARG A 79 -16.45 -15.26 -11.23
C ARG A 79 -15.91 -13.85 -11.09
N LEU A 80 -14.87 -13.47 -11.86
CA LEU A 80 -14.31 -12.12 -11.88
C LEU A 80 -14.80 -11.37 -13.12
N ARG A 81 -15.38 -10.20 -12.89
CA ARG A 81 -15.77 -9.28 -13.96
C ARG A 81 -15.03 -7.95 -13.80
N PHE A 82 -14.63 -7.38 -14.91
CA PHE A 82 -14.10 -6.02 -14.95
C PHE A 82 -15.21 -5.01 -15.24
N ALA A 83 -15.18 -3.87 -14.54
CA ALA A 83 -16.02 -2.72 -14.85
C ALA A 83 -15.16 -1.44 -14.83
N ARG A 84 -15.17 -0.72 -15.97
CA ARG A 84 -14.44 0.56 -16.05
C ARG A 84 -15.03 1.55 -15.04
N LYS A 85 -14.18 2.16 -14.23
CA LYS A 85 -14.57 3.18 -13.25
C LYS A 85 -15.34 4.31 -13.93
N GLY A 86 -16.45 4.71 -13.31
CA GLY A 86 -17.37 5.72 -13.88
C GLY A 86 -18.33 5.22 -14.98
N SER A 87 -18.28 3.95 -15.39
CA SER A 87 -19.22 3.37 -16.36
C SER A 87 -20.54 2.98 -15.74
N LEU A 88 -21.61 2.84 -16.56
CA LEU A 88 -22.90 2.31 -16.11
C LEU A 88 -22.77 0.89 -15.52
N ARG A 89 -21.86 0.06 -16.10
CA ARG A 89 -21.59 -1.27 -15.54
C ARG A 89 -21.05 -1.19 -14.12
N ALA A 90 -20.09 -0.28 -13.84
CA ALA A 90 -19.59 -0.06 -12.49
C ALA A 90 -20.69 0.48 -11.55
N PHE A 91 -21.52 1.40 -12.02
CA PHE A 91 -22.65 1.94 -11.26
C PHE A 91 -23.60 0.84 -10.80
N PHE A 92 -24.08 -0.01 -11.72
CA PHE A 92 -24.98 -1.12 -11.36
C PHE A 92 -24.29 -2.21 -10.53
N ALA A 93 -22.99 -2.48 -10.74
CA ALA A 93 -22.24 -3.39 -9.90
C ALA A 93 -22.20 -2.89 -8.44
N LEU A 94 -21.93 -1.61 -8.24
CA LEU A 94 -21.90 -0.97 -6.93
C LEU A 94 -23.27 -0.98 -6.25
N LEU A 95 -24.36 -0.68 -6.97
CA LEU A 95 -25.71 -0.74 -6.41
C LEU A 95 -26.09 -2.17 -5.98
N ARG A 96 -25.68 -3.19 -6.76
CA ARG A 96 -26.04 -4.59 -6.47
C ARG A 96 -25.16 -5.26 -5.43
N ALA A 97 -23.92 -4.86 -5.27
CA ALA A 97 -23.00 -5.52 -4.35
C ALA A 97 -23.30 -5.16 -2.89
N LYS A 98 -23.38 -6.19 -2.02
CA LYS A 98 -23.52 -5.98 -0.57
C LYS A 98 -22.21 -5.52 0.08
N THR A 99 -21.08 -5.97 -0.43
CA THR A 99 -19.75 -5.67 0.12
C THR A 99 -18.89 -4.93 -0.90
N TRP A 100 -18.29 -3.84 -0.46
CA TRP A 100 -17.30 -3.07 -1.22
C TRP A 100 -15.96 -3.11 -0.51
N ILE A 101 -14.89 -3.32 -1.25
CA ILE A 101 -13.52 -3.39 -0.72
C ILE A 101 -12.67 -2.35 -1.43
N CYS A 102 -11.91 -1.59 -0.67
CA CYS A 102 -10.99 -0.55 -1.15
C CYS A 102 -9.74 -0.52 -0.29
N CYS A 103 -8.72 0.24 -0.68
CA CYS A 103 -7.48 0.40 0.10
C CYS A 103 -7.08 1.84 0.40
N GLN A 104 -7.72 2.82 -0.24
CA GLN A 104 -7.48 4.24 0.06
C GLN A 104 -8.74 4.93 0.58
N ALA A 105 -9.83 4.76 -0.13
CA ALA A 105 -11.19 5.15 0.23
C ALA A 105 -12.12 4.66 -0.86
N TRP A 106 -13.34 4.26 -0.53
CA TRP A 106 -14.31 3.84 -1.54
C TRP A 106 -14.63 4.95 -2.56
N ASN A 107 -14.64 6.21 -2.12
CA ASN A 107 -14.88 7.38 -2.98
C ASN A 107 -13.66 7.73 -3.85
N ILE A 108 -12.50 7.22 -3.53
CA ILE A 108 -11.27 7.36 -4.32
C ILE A 108 -11.11 6.15 -5.24
N ASP A 109 -11.23 4.94 -4.73
CA ASP A 109 -10.95 3.72 -5.48
C ASP A 109 -12.11 3.28 -6.38
N LEU A 110 -13.36 3.42 -5.92
CA LEU A 110 -14.51 2.82 -6.59
C LEU A 110 -15.37 3.84 -7.35
N THR A 111 -15.88 4.88 -6.67
CA THR A 111 -16.79 5.86 -7.29
C THR A 111 -16.86 7.15 -6.48
N THR A 112 -17.01 8.27 -7.18
CA THR A 112 -17.30 9.58 -6.55
C THR A 112 -18.79 9.82 -6.32
N LEU A 113 -19.67 8.90 -6.79
CA LEU A 113 -21.11 9.02 -6.61
C LEU A 113 -21.52 8.59 -5.20
N PRO A 114 -22.48 9.26 -4.56
CA PRO A 114 -22.94 8.97 -3.19
C PRO A 114 -23.93 7.79 -3.14
N ILE A 115 -23.55 6.64 -3.69
CA ILE A 115 -24.40 5.46 -3.86
C ILE A 115 -24.07 4.31 -2.90
N LYS A 116 -23.36 4.61 -1.79
CA LYS A 116 -23.04 3.62 -0.77
C LYS A 116 -24.28 2.88 -0.25
N GLY A 117 -25.33 3.64 0.13
CA GLY A 117 -26.56 3.09 0.71
C GLY A 117 -26.27 2.09 1.84
N ARG A 118 -26.83 0.87 1.74
CA ARG A 118 -26.66 -0.21 2.72
C ARG A 118 -25.48 -1.15 2.43
N ALA A 119 -24.48 -0.73 1.62
CA ALA A 119 -23.29 -1.52 1.40
C ALA A 119 -22.42 -1.58 2.66
N THR A 120 -21.84 -2.74 2.93
CA THR A 120 -20.75 -2.89 3.90
C THR A 120 -19.45 -2.51 3.20
N ILE A 121 -18.75 -1.51 3.72
CA ILE A 121 -17.44 -1.08 3.19
C ILE A 121 -16.35 -1.64 4.08
N ILE A 122 -15.36 -2.27 3.46
CA ILE A 122 -14.12 -2.73 4.09
C ILE A 122 -12.98 -1.96 3.46
N ASP A 123 -12.38 -1.07 4.24
CA ASP A 123 -11.14 -0.41 3.87
C ASP A 123 -9.96 -1.23 4.41
N THR A 124 -9.19 -1.79 3.49
CA THR A 124 -8.05 -2.63 3.83
C THR A 124 -6.79 -1.81 4.11
N TRP A 125 -6.87 -0.49 3.92
CA TRP A 125 -5.72 0.40 3.91
C TRP A 125 -4.62 -0.08 2.95
N HIS A 126 -3.47 0.61 2.90
CA HIS A 126 -2.41 0.35 1.92
C HIS A 126 -1.01 0.26 2.57
N GLY A 127 -0.95 -0.22 3.78
CA GLY A 127 0.30 -0.45 4.52
C GLY A 127 0.21 -0.06 5.99
N ILE A 128 1.12 -0.59 6.78
CA ILE A 128 1.22 -0.24 8.19
C ILE A 128 1.87 1.15 8.31
N PRO A 129 1.17 2.16 8.86
CA PRO A 129 1.68 3.52 8.87
C PRO A 129 2.79 3.69 9.92
N VAL A 130 3.97 4.10 9.49
CA VAL A 130 5.06 4.58 10.35
C VAL A 130 5.00 6.09 10.51
N LYS A 131 4.33 6.75 9.57
CA LYS A 131 4.20 8.22 9.43
C LYS A 131 2.89 8.71 9.99
N PHE A 132 2.84 9.99 10.36
CA PHE A 132 1.58 10.65 10.63
C PHE A 132 0.68 10.67 9.39
N VAL A 133 -0.62 10.55 9.61
CA VAL A 133 -1.63 10.48 8.55
C VAL A 133 -2.68 11.57 8.78
N GLY A 134 -3.17 12.17 7.71
CA GLY A 134 -4.32 13.08 7.73
C GLY A 134 -4.14 14.29 8.64
N ALA A 135 -5.02 14.45 9.64
CA ALA A 135 -5.02 15.60 10.53
C ALA A 135 -3.78 15.70 11.45
N ASN A 136 -3.03 14.62 11.59
CA ASN A 136 -1.84 14.57 12.45
C ASN A 136 -0.55 14.97 11.72
N THR A 137 -0.59 15.20 10.40
CA THR A 137 0.59 15.65 9.64
C THR A 137 0.92 17.11 9.95
N ALA A 138 2.21 17.49 9.87
CA ALA A 138 2.67 18.86 10.11
C ALA A 138 1.92 19.91 9.27
N ASP A 139 1.63 19.59 8.01
CA ASP A 139 0.86 20.47 7.11
C ASP A 139 -0.58 20.73 7.56
N SER A 140 -1.20 19.75 8.24
CA SER A 140 -2.58 19.87 8.68
C SER A 140 -2.73 20.73 9.93
N GLN A 141 -1.68 20.85 10.72
CA GLN A 141 -1.66 21.74 11.90
C GLN A 141 -1.65 23.22 11.50
N GLY A 142 -1.14 23.56 10.30
CA GLY A 142 -1.24 24.89 9.70
C GLY A 142 -2.45 25.10 8.77
N ALA A 143 -3.20 24.02 8.45
CA ALA A 143 -4.28 24.09 7.48
C ALA A 143 -5.53 24.73 8.10
N VAL A 144 -5.85 25.89 7.54
CA VAL A 144 -7.07 26.67 7.66
C VAL A 144 -8.26 25.86 8.17
N ARG A 145 -8.92 26.37 9.23
CA ARG A 145 -10.27 26.00 9.71
C ARG A 145 -11.20 25.77 8.51
N ARG A 146 -11.36 24.54 8.08
CA ARG A 146 -12.35 24.20 7.06
C ARG A 146 -13.70 24.68 7.54
N SER A 147 -14.39 25.49 6.76
CA SER A 147 -15.73 25.99 7.04
C SER A 147 -16.60 24.83 7.54
N TRP A 148 -17.36 25.07 8.64
CA TRP A 148 -18.31 24.08 9.18
C TRP A 148 -19.26 23.54 8.11
N LEU A 149 -19.66 24.40 7.16
CA LEU A 149 -20.48 24.04 6.01
C LEU A 149 -19.82 22.99 5.12
N LYS A 150 -18.51 23.15 4.84
CA LYS A 150 -17.75 22.17 4.06
C LYS A 150 -17.63 20.82 4.78
N LYS A 151 -17.45 20.85 6.11
CA LYS A 151 -17.45 19.63 6.95
C LYS A 151 -18.82 18.95 6.92
N PHE A 152 -19.91 19.70 7.11
CA PHE A 152 -21.28 19.19 7.07
C PHE A 152 -21.60 18.56 5.71
N LEU A 153 -21.33 19.25 4.60
CA LEU A 153 -21.59 18.75 3.25
C LEU A 153 -20.74 17.51 2.90
N THR A 154 -19.48 17.49 3.34
CA THR A 154 -18.66 16.29 3.21
C THR A 154 -19.30 15.12 3.98
N ARG A 155 -19.76 15.35 5.21
CA ARG A 155 -20.43 14.33 6.03
C ARG A 155 -21.74 13.85 5.40
N VAL A 156 -22.56 14.75 4.86
CA VAL A 156 -23.78 14.39 4.13
C VAL A 156 -23.46 13.58 2.87
N GLN A 157 -22.36 13.87 2.19
CA GLN A 157 -21.98 13.18 0.97
C GLN A 157 -21.30 11.82 1.21
N TYR A 158 -20.47 11.73 2.22
CA TYR A 158 -19.64 10.57 2.55
C TYR A 158 -19.90 10.17 4.00
N GLU A 159 -20.95 9.42 4.24
CA GLU A 159 -21.21 8.83 5.56
C GLU A 159 -20.10 7.86 5.95
N GLU A 160 -19.64 8.00 7.16
CA GLU A 160 -18.51 7.36 7.75
C GLU A 160 -18.96 6.13 8.52
N ASP A 161 -18.90 5.00 7.88
CA ASP A 161 -19.29 3.73 8.47
C ASP A 161 -18.51 2.60 7.80
N GLU A 162 -17.18 2.79 7.75
CA GLU A 162 -16.28 1.85 7.10
C GLU A 162 -15.65 0.92 8.14
N TRP A 163 -15.57 -0.34 7.81
CA TRP A 163 -14.78 -1.30 8.55
C TRP A 163 -13.33 -1.12 8.14
N LEU A 164 -12.46 -0.78 9.10
CA LEU A 164 -11.05 -0.56 8.86
C LEU A 164 -10.26 -1.79 9.29
N LEU A 165 -9.46 -2.32 8.38
CA LEU A 165 -8.52 -3.38 8.66
C LEU A 165 -7.29 -2.80 9.36
N ILE A 166 -6.84 -3.46 10.43
CA ILE A 166 -5.68 -3.04 11.21
C ILE A 166 -4.75 -4.20 11.53
N SER A 167 -3.44 -3.91 11.56
CA SER A 167 -2.37 -4.82 11.96
C SER A 167 -2.01 -4.71 13.45
N SER A 168 -2.44 -3.60 14.11
CA SER A 168 -2.12 -3.34 15.52
C SER A 168 -2.95 -2.21 16.10
N GLU A 169 -2.96 -2.09 17.43
CA GLU A 169 -3.57 -0.94 18.11
C GLU A 169 -2.79 0.37 17.84
N LYS A 170 -1.49 0.30 17.55
CA LYS A 170 -0.71 1.48 17.12
C LYS A 170 -1.23 2.00 15.78
N MET A 171 -1.46 1.14 14.80
CA MET A 171 -2.10 1.50 13.53
C MET A 171 -3.50 2.08 13.74
N ALA A 172 -4.31 1.44 14.59
CA ALA A 172 -5.65 1.90 14.91
C ALA A 172 -5.66 3.36 15.41
N ARG A 173 -4.79 3.69 16.36
CA ARG A 173 -4.67 5.05 16.90
C ARG A 173 -4.27 6.06 15.84
N ILE A 174 -3.25 5.76 15.02
CA ILE A 174 -2.79 6.67 13.96
C ILE A 174 -3.94 6.97 12.98
N LEU A 175 -4.68 5.97 12.55
CA LEU A 175 -5.71 6.13 11.53
C LEU A 175 -6.99 6.77 12.09
N THR A 176 -7.44 6.38 13.27
CA THR A 176 -8.65 6.96 13.87
C THR A 176 -8.46 8.39 14.33
N THR A 177 -7.26 8.79 14.79
CA THR A 177 -6.94 10.19 15.10
C THR A 177 -6.60 11.02 13.88
N GLY A 178 -5.94 10.43 12.89
CA GLY A 178 -5.57 11.12 11.65
C GLY A 178 -6.74 11.35 10.70
N VAL A 179 -7.71 10.43 10.66
CA VAL A 179 -8.90 10.50 9.80
C VAL A 179 -10.18 10.21 10.61
N PRO A 180 -10.46 10.99 11.68
CA PRO A 180 -11.57 10.73 12.61
C PRO A 180 -12.94 10.83 11.96
N SER A 181 -13.00 11.47 10.79
CA SER A 181 -14.22 11.58 9.99
C SER A 181 -14.58 10.30 9.24
N ARG A 182 -13.68 9.33 9.15
CA ARG A 182 -13.84 8.07 8.40
C ARG A 182 -13.82 6.83 9.27
N TYR A 183 -12.95 6.82 10.27
CA TYR A 183 -12.68 5.64 11.07
C TYR A 183 -13.05 5.84 12.54
N SER A 184 -13.65 4.82 13.11
CA SER A 184 -13.98 4.77 14.54
C SER A 184 -13.42 3.50 15.17
N MET A 185 -13.10 3.58 16.47
CA MET A 185 -12.61 2.43 17.25
C MET A 185 -13.60 1.25 17.30
N GLN A 186 -14.89 1.51 17.02
CA GLN A 186 -15.96 0.49 17.05
C GLN A 186 -16.00 -0.38 15.78
N ARG A 187 -15.33 0.05 14.70
CA ARG A 187 -15.35 -0.63 13.39
C ARG A 187 -13.97 -1.05 12.93
N LEU A 188 -13.19 -1.56 13.86
CA LEU A 188 -11.87 -2.09 13.58
C LEU A 188 -11.91 -3.61 13.39
N MET A 189 -11.26 -4.07 12.34
CA MET A 189 -11.03 -5.48 12.04
C MET A 189 -9.58 -5.81 12.39
N ARG A 190 -9.38 -6.49 13.51
CA ARG A 190 -8.06 -6.88 14.07
C ARG A 190 -7.55 -8.16 13.42
N PHE A 191 -7.41 -8.14 12.09
CA PHE A 191 -7.15 -9.34 11.28
C PHE A 191 -5.77 -9.33 10.61
N GLY A 192 -5.00 -8.24 10.74
CA GLY A 192 -3.80 -8.06 9.93
C GLY A 192 -4.15 -7.63 8.49
N THR A 193 -3.25 -7.84 7.55
CA THR A 193 -3.39 -7.36 6.17
C THR A 193 -3.24 -8.48 5.13
N PRO A 194 -4.13 -8.57 4.12
CA PRO A 194 -4.14 -9.63 3.11
C PRO A 194 -2.82 -9.84 2.36
N ARG A 195 -2.11 -8.77 2.03
CA ARG A 195 -0.84 -8.84 1.31
C ARG A 195 0.28 -9.48 2.14
N ASN A 196 0.19 -9.36 3.46
CA ASN A 196 1.15 -9.96 4.38
C ASN A 196 0.91 -11.46 4.58
N ASP A 197 -0.32 -11.95 4.40
CA ASP A 197 -0.59 -13.39 4.35
C ASP A 197 0.27 -14.09 3.29
N PHE A 198 0.45 -13.42 2.13
CA PHE A 198 1.30 -13.96 1.06
C PHE A 198 2.76 -14.10 1.50
N LEU A 199 3.33 -13.08 2.14
CA LEU A 199 4.71 -13.11 2.62
C LEU A 199 4.92 -14.15 3.72
N ILE A 200 4.03 -14.15 4.73
CA ILE A 200 4.14 -15.05 5.88
C ILE A 200 4.03 -16.52 5.43
N LYS A 201 3.03 -16.84 4.61
CA LYS A 201 2.79 -18.23 4.14
C LYS A 201 3.86 -18.74 3.19
N ASN A 202 4.50 -17.86 2.43
CA ASN A 202 5.44 -18.27 1.39
C ASN A 202 6.92 -17.98 1.71
N SER A 203 7.24 -17.46 2.88
CA SER A 203 8.62 -17.13 3.27
C SER A 203 9.61 -18.31 3.21
N GLY A 204 9.11 -19.54 3.37
CA GLY A 204 9.85 -20.80 3.25
C GLY A 204 9.55 -21.63 1.99
N ASN A 205 8.69 -21.13 1.08
CA ASN A 205 8.29 -21.84 -0.14
C ASN A 205 9.38 -21.72 -1.23
N LYS A 206 10.34 -22.61 -1.23
CA LYS A 206 11.48 -22.59 -2.16
C LYS A 206 11.05 -22.62 -3.62
N GLU A 207 10.07 -23.47 -3.97
CA GLU A 207 9.59 -23.63 -5.36
C GLU A 207 9.03 -22.29 -5.90
N LEU A 208 8.17 -21.64 -5.11
CA LEU A 208 7.63 -20.32 -5.49
C LEU A 208 8.74 -19.25 -5.54
N ILE A 209 9.64 -19.23 -4.58
CA ILE A 209 10.76 -18.28 -4.54
C ILE A 209 11.64 -18.45 -5.79
N ASP A 210 12.00 -19.69 -6.18
CA ASP A 210 12.81 -19.96 -7.36
C ASP A 210 12.07 -19.58 -8.66
N PHE A 211 10.79 -19.85 -8.73
CA PHE A 211 9.96 -19.41 -9.86
C PHE A 211 9.94 -17.88 -9.98
N LEU A 212 9.70 -17.18 -8.88
CA LEU A 212 9.66 -15.71 -8.85
C LEU A 212 11.04 -15.09 -9.09
N LYS A 213 12.13 -15.69 -8.59
CA LYS A 213 13.50 -15.25 -8.90
C LYS A 213 13.76 -15.29 -10.41
N LYS A 214 13.38 -16.37 -11.09
CA LYS A 214 13.51 -16.47 -12.55
C LYS A 214 12.65 -15.44 -13.27
N LYS A 215 11.38 -15.26 -12.85
CA LYS A 215 10.46 -14.25 -13.39
C LYS A 215 11.09 -12.86 -13.33
N TYR A 216 11.51 -12.41 -12.15
CA TYR A 216 12.07 -11.06 -11.96
C TYR A 216 13.47 -10.91 -12.54
N ALA A 217 14.27 -11.98 -12.57
CA ALA A 217 15.55 -11.98 -13.27
C ALA A 217 15.39 -11.67 -14.75
N THR A 218 14.43 -12.33 -15.42
CA THR A 218 14.09 -12.05 -16.83
C THR A 218 13.58 -10.62 -17.03
N MET A 219 12.65 -10.17 -16.16
CA MET A 219 12.05 -8.82 -16.28
C MET A 219 13.06 -7.69 -16.07
N LEU A 220 14.03 -7.88 -15.19
CA LEU A 220 15.01 -6.88 -14.79
C LEU A 220 16.39 -7.04 -15.47
N GLY A 221 16.57 -8.09 -16.27
CA GLY A 221 17.86 -8.37 -16.93
C GLY A 221 18.97 -8.74 -15.94
N ILE A 222 18.66 -9.45 -14.86
CA ILE A 222 19.63 -9.87 -13.83
C ILE A 222 19.83 -11.38 -13.81
N ASP A 223 20.95 -11.83 -13.26
CA ASP A 223 21.24 -13.25 -13.05
C ASP A 223 20.40 -13.79 -11.87
N PRO A 224 19.55 -14.84 -12.07
CA PRO A 224 18.72 -15.40 -11.02
C PRO A 224 19.47 -16.07 -9.88
N THR A 225 20.78 -16.36 -10.04
CA THR A 225 21.62 -16.97 -9.01
C THR A 225 22.14 -15.96 -7.99
N LYS A 226 22.06 -14.67 -8.30
CA LYS A 226 22.52 -13.60 -7.41
C LYS A 226 21.61 -13.43 -6.20
N LYS A 227 22.22 -13.05 -5.08
CA LYS A 227 21.47 -12.51 -3.93
C LYS A 227 20.84 -11.18 -4.33
N LEU A 228 19.58 -10.97 -3.97
CA LEU A 228 18.87 -9.76 -4.30
C LEU A 228 18.80 -8.84 -3.07
N ILE A 229 19.37 -7.65 -3.20
CA ILE A 229 19.18 -6.55 -2.24
C ILE A 229 18.12 -5.63 -2.80
N LEU A 230 17.06 -5.42 -2.05
CA LEU A 230 15.93 -4.57 -2.46
C LEU A 230 15.99 -3.22 -1.75
N TYR A 231 16.13 -2.14 -2.50
CA TYR A 231 16.05 -0.78 -1.97
C TYR A 231 14.68 -0.17 -2.27
N LEU A 232 13.90 0.11 -1.20
CA LEU A 232 12.57 0.72 -1.25
C LEU A 232 12.55 2.02 -0.44
N PRO A 233 12.96 3.17 -1.03
CA PRO A 233 12.89 4.45 -0.35
C PRO A 233 11.47 4.97 -0.24
N THR A 234 11.18 5.69 0.85
CA THR A 234 9.94 6.44 1.02
C THR A 234 9.87 7.59 0.03
N TRP A 235 8.67 7.82 -0.51
CA TRP A 235 8.39 9.03 -1.28
C TRP A 235 8.60 10.30 -0.43
N ARG A 236 9.16 11.33 -1.05
CA ARG A 236 9.32 12.67 -0.46
C ARG A 236 8.44 13.67 -1.22
N LYS A 237 7.88 14.65 -0.53
CA LYS A 237 7.16 15.79 -1.15
C LYS A 237 8.06 16.50 -2.16
N ARG A 238 9.32 16.67 -1.81
CA ARG A 238 10.40 17.07 -2.70
C ARG A 238 11.06 15.80 -3.25
N GLY A 239 10.59 15.33 -4.39
CA GLY A 239 11.05 14.06 -4.96
C GLY A 239 12.53 14.04 -5.37
N ASP A 240 13.16 15.21 -5.52
CA ASP A 240 14.60 15.41 -5.75
C ASP A 240 15.49 15.06 -4.54
N CYS A 241 14.89 14.98 -3.34
CA CYS A 241 15.59 14.64 -2.10
C CYS A 241 15.71 13.11 -1.87
N VAL A 242 15.11 12.27 -2.72
CA VAL A 242 15.21 10.82 -2.55
C VAL A 242 16.60 10.35 -2.94
N PHE A 243 17.30 9.69 -2.00
CA PHE A 243 18.57 9.05 -2.32
C PHE A 243 18.36 7.94 -3.36
N ALA A 244 19.21 7.93 -4.39
CA ALA A 244 19.19 6.94 -5.44
C ALA A 244 20.63 6.54 -5.78
N PHE A 245 20.91 5.25 -5.77
CA PHE A 245 22.25 4.73 -6.07
C PHE A 245 22.66 5.03 -7.51
N TYR A 246 21.71 4.97 -8.45
CA TYR A 246 21.97 5.28 -9.86
C TYR A 246 22.40 6.74 -10.09
N ASN A 247 22.21 7.63 -9.11
CA ASN A 247 22.53 9.05 -9.23
C ASN A 247 23.77 9.47 -8.45
N GLN A 248 24.44 8.52 -7.79
CA GLN A 248 25.62 8.80 -6.99
C GLN A 248 26.88 8.98 -7.86
N PRO A 249 27.92 9.65 -7.34
CA PRO A 249 29.23 9.74 -8.00
C PRO A 249 29.78 8.38 -8.42
N GLU A 250 30.55 8.35 -9.50
CA GLU A 250 31.10 7.10 -10.06
C GLU A 250 31.97 6.34 -9.06
N SER A 251 32.72 7.04 -8.21
CA SER A 251 33.53 6.43 -7.14
C SER A 251 32.67 5.60 -6.18
N ILE A 252 31.52 6.16 -5.72
CA ILE A 252 30.60 5.46 -4.85
C ILE A 252 29.99 4.25 -5.58
N GLN A 253 29.52 4.46 -6.82
CA GLN A 253 28.96 3.36 -7.63
C GLN A 253 29.99 2.24 -7.85
N HIS A 254 31.26 2.57 -8.08
CA HIS A 254 32.33 1.59 -8.24
C HIS A 254 32.55 0.75 -6.97
N GLU A 255 32.63 1.40 -5.80
CA GLU A 255 32.78 0.70 -4.52
C GLU A 255 31.61 -0.23 -4.21
N TRP A 256 30.38 0.22 -4.47
CA TRP A 256 29.18 -0.60 -4.31
C TRP A 256 29.22 -1.80 -5.25
N ARG A 257 29.53 -1.60 -6.53
CA ARG A 257 29.65 -2.70 -7.50
C ARG A 257 30.66 -3.74 -7.04
N LYS A 258 31.84 -3.33 -6.62
CA LYS A 258 32.87 -4.25 -6.11
C LYS A 258 32.38 -5.07 -4.91
N MET A 259 31.68 -4.43 -3.96
CA MET A 259 31.11 -5.13 -2.81
C MET A 259 30.04 -6.13 -3.25
N LEU A 260 29.16 -5.76 -4.17
CA LEU A 260 28.09 -6.63 -4.70
C LEU A 260 28.66 -7.84 -5.45
N GLU A 261 29.69 -7.64 -6.28
CA GLU A 261 30.41 -8.71 -6.99
C GLU A 261 31.02 -9.73 -6.02
N ASN A 262 31.67 -9.25 -4.95
CA ASN A 262 32.27 -10.12 -3.92
C ASN A 262 31.24 -11.02 -3.22
N HIS A 263 29.96 -10.60 -3.17
CA HIS A 263 28.88 -11.35 -2.54
C HIS A 263 27.98 -12.12 -3.51
N ASN A 264 28.30 -12.09 -4.80
CA ASN A 264 27.39 -12.54 -5.86
C ASN A 264 25.99 -11.95 -5.66
N ALA A 265 25.89 -10.62 -5.50
CA ALA A 265 24.67 -9.91 -5.20
C ALA A 265 24.31 -8.89 -6.29
N VAL A 266 23.07 -8.46 -6.30
CA VAL A 266 22.56 -7.38 -7.15
C VAL A 266 21.69 -6.45 -6.30
N LEU A 267 21.86 -5.14 -6.49
CA LEU A 267 21.01 -4.12 -5.88
C LEU A 267 19.89 -3.73 -6.84
N VAL A 268 18.65 -3.91 -6.41
CA VAL A 268 17.45 -3.50 -7.16
C VAL A 268 16.83 -2.30 -6.48
N GLU A 269 16.77 -1.17 -7.19
CA GLU A 269 16.13 0.05 -6.73
C GLU A 269 14.70 0.12 -7.27
N LYS A 270 13.72 0.14 -6.37
CA LYS A 270 12.33 0.37 -6.73
C LYS A 270 11.80 1.59 -5.97
N HIS A 271 11.76 2.71 -6.66
CA HIS A 271 11.24 3.96 -6.13
C HIS A 271 9.71 3.98 -6.13
N HIS A 272 9.12 4.91 -5.39
CA HIS A 272 7.67 5.08 -5.38
C HIS A 272 7.18 5.59 -6.75
N TYR A 273 6.02 5.11 -7.20
CA TYR A 273 5.41 5.51 -8.48
C TYR A 273 5.36 7.03 -8.69
N GLY A 274 5.01 7.80 -7.66
CA GLY A 274 4.98 9.27 -7.72
C GLY A 274 6.36 9.92 -7.92
N THR A 275 7.46 9.24 -7.57
CA THR A 275 8.83 9.73 -7.81
C THR A 275 9.17 9.65 -9.29
N TYR A 276 8.86 8.56 -9.95
CA TYR A 276 9.13 8.38 -11.39
C TYR A 276 8.39 9.38 -12.27
N ALA A 277 7.17 9.75 -11.91
CA ALA A 277 6.39 10.72 -12.66
C ALA A 277 7.04 12.11 -12.71
N LYS A 278 7.84 12.45 -11.68
CA LYS A 278 8.52 13.75 -11.58
C LYS A 278 9.99 13.68 -11.97
N TYR A 279 10.64 12.57 -11.70
CA TYR A 279 12.10 12.37 -11.83
C TYR A 279 12.37 11.05 -12.54
N PRO A 280 12.15 10.96 -13.86
CA PRO A 280 12.44 9.75 -14.61
C PRO A 280 13.96 9.48 -14.59
N MET A 281 14.33 8.22 -14.44
CA MET A 281 15.72 7.82 -14.55
C MET A 281 16.23 8.05 -15.98
N THR A 282 17.31 8.81 -16.09
CA THR A 282 17.88 9.18 -17.40
C THR A 282 19.21 8.50 -17.71
N LYS A 283 19.83 7.85 -16.72
CA LYS A 283 21.15 7.25 -16.87
C LYS A 283 21.16 5.79 -16.37
N PRO A 284 21.88 4.89 -17.06
CA PRO A 284 22.13 3.55 -16.53
C PRO A 284 22.97 3.63 -15.25
N SER A 285 22.75 2.72 -14.32
CA SER A 285 23.55 2.60 -13.11
C SER A 285 24.63 1.53 -13.26
N ALA A 286 25.82 1.82 -12.71
CA ALA A 286 26.92 0.84 -12.68
C ALA A 286 26.79 -0.12 -11.47
N CYS A 287 26.04 0.25 -10.43
CA CYS A 287 25.95 -0.53 -9.19
C CYS A 287 24.54 -1.03 -8.86
N SER A 288 23.50 -0.59 -9.57
CA SER A 288 22.14 -1.00 -9.30
C SER A 288 21.30 -1.19 -10.57
N VAL A 289 20.33 -2.07 -10.48
CA VAL A 289 19.27 -2.21 -11.46
C VAL A 289 18.03 -1.44 -10.97
N VAL A 290 17.53 -0.53 -11.79
CA VAL A 290 16.39 0.31 -11.40
C VAL A 290 15.14 -0.17 -12.10
N VAL A 291 14.09 -0.38 -11.35
CA VAL A 291 12.76 -0.68 -11.89
C VAL A 291 12.26 0.53 -12.65
N SER A 292 12.04 0.41 -13.96
CA SER A 292 11.57 1.52 -14.80
C SER A 292 10.10 1.87 -14.52
N ALA A 293 9.68 3.05 -14.99
CA ALA A 293 8.28 3.49 -14.86
C ALA A 293 7.29 2.55 -15.56
N GLU A 294 7.69 1.95 -16.69
CA GLU A 294 6.90 0.97 -17.44
C GLU A 294 6.77 -0.33 -16.66
N GLN A 295 7.87 -0.82 -16.08
CA GLN A 295 7.92 -2.07 -15.30
C GLN A 295 7.13 -1.97 -13.98
N GLN A 296 6.91 -0.75 -13.44
CA GLN A 296 6.21 -0.54 -12.16
C GLN A 296 4.82 -1.20 -12.08
N ARG A 297 4.13 -1.35 -13.22
CA ARG A 297 2.79 -1.93 -13.28
C ARG A 297 2.80 -3.45 -13.18
N ASP A 298 3.88 -4.08 -13.65
CA ASP A 298 3.99 -5.53 -13.78
C ASP A 298 4.77 -6.15 -12.63
N ILE A 299 5.43 -5.32 -11.80
CA ILE A 299 6.18 -5.76 -10.63
C ILE A 299 5.31 -5.62 -9.37
N ASP A 300 4.89 -6.76 -8.83
CA ASP A 300 4.30 -6.82 -7.50
C ASP A 300 5.39 -6.71 -6.43
N VAL A 301 5.24 -5.74 -5.55
CA VAL A 301 6.24 -5.45 -4.52
C VAL A 301 6.34 -6.57 -3.48
N GLN A 302 5.25 -7.26 -3.15
CA GLN A 302 5.27 -8.40 -2.23
C GLN A 302 6.00 -9.60 -2.84
N GLU A 303 5.79 -9.87 -4.13
CA GLU A 303 6.55 -10.92 -4.82
C GLU A 303 8.05 -10.57 -4.88
N LEU A 304 8.38 -9.29 -5.14
CA LEU A 304 9.77 -8.83 -5.14
C LEU A 304 10.41 -8.91 -3.75
N MET A 305 9.66 -8.56 -2.70
CA MET A 305 10.08 -8.75 -1.30
C MET A 305 10.33 -10.23 -0.99
N LEU A 306 9.47 -11.13 -1.46
CA LEU A 306 9.61 -12.56 -1.19
C LEU A 306 10.92 -13.14 -1.74
N VAL A 307 11.42 -12.63 -2.86
CA VAL A 307 12.69 -13.08 -3.46
C VAL A 307 13.92 -12.32 -2.98
N ALA A 308 13.76 -11.21 -2.26
CA ALA A 308 14.87 -10.43 -1.75
C ALA A 308 15.55 -11.11 -0.53
N ASP A 309 16.87 -11.09 -0.50
CA ASP A 309 17.68 -11.63 0.58
C ASP A 309 17.96 -10.59 1.68
N LEU A 310 17.95 -9.31 1.33
CA LEU A 310 18.11 -8.16 2.22
C LEU A 310 17.29 -6.98 1.71
N MET A 311 16.73 -6.21 2.63
CA MET A 311 16.04 -4.95 2.31
C MET A 311 16.80 -3.76 2.88
N ILE A 312 16.99 -2.73 2.05
CA ILE A 312 17.34 -1.38 2.47
C ILE A 312 16.08 -0.54 2.37
N SER A 313 15.72 0.15 3.43
CA SER A 313 14.58 1.06 3.47
C SER A 313 14.89 2.21 4.41
N ASP A 314 13.98 3.16 4.50
CA ASP A 314 14.10 4.29 5.41
C ASP A 314 12.90 4.36 6.37
N TYR A 315 11.90 5.21 6.08
CA TYR A 315 10.67 5.44 6.87
C TYR A 315 9.43 4.81 6.23
N SER A 316 9.61 3.90 5.30
CA SER A 316 8.53 3.25 4.56
C SER A 316 7.88 2.14 5.38
N GLY A 317 6.54 2.08 5.44
CA GLY A 317 5.84 0.91 5.98
C GLY A 317 6.19 -0.42 5.29
N ALA A 318 6.83 -0.38 4.13
CA ALA A 318 7.27 -1.56 3.40
C ALA A 318 8.28 -2.42 4.16
N TYR A 319 9.12 -1.82 5.02
CA TYR A 319 10.04 -2.60 5.84
C TYR A 319 9.31 -3.48 6.85
N ILE A 320 8.15 -3.05 7.33
CA ILE A 320 7.36 -3.83 8.29
C ILE A 320 6.85 -5.11 7.63
N ASP A 321 6.33 -5.00 6.40
CA ASP A 321 5.87 -6.15 5.63
C ASP A 321 7.01 -7.14 5.39
N TYR A 322 8.17 -6.65 4.92
CA TYR A 322 9.34 -7.49 4.67
C TYR A 322 9.86 -8.18 5.94
N ALA A 323 9.89 -7.46 7.06
CA ALA A 323 10.37 -7.94 8.35
C ALA A 323 9.53 -9.10 8.93
N LEU A 324 8.28 -9.27 8.48
CA LEU A 324 7.45 -10.44 8.84
C LEU A 324 8.08 -11.77 8.39
N MET A 325 8.93 -11.75 7.37
CA MET A 325 9.70 -12.92 6.93
C MET A 325 10.96 -13.18 7.78
N LYS A 326 11.24 -12.32 8.77
CA LYS A 326 12.43 -12.39 9.66
C LYS A 326 13.76 -12.36 8.89
N ARG A 327 13.81 -11.62 7.78
CA ARG A 327 15.01 -11.41 6.96
C ARG A 327 15.69 -10.08 7.30
N PRO A 328 16.99 -9.90 6.95
CA PRO A 328 17.75 -8.69 7.27
C PRO A 328 17.12 -7.42 6.67
N VAL A 329 16.95 -6.39 7.51
CA VAL A 329 16.59 -5.03 7.11
C VAL A 329 17.70 -4.09 7.55
N VAL A 330 18.01 -3.09 6.71
CA VAL A 330 18.89 -1.97 7.06
C VAL A 330 18.12 -0.68 6.83
N HIS A 331 18.02 0.17 7.86
CA HIS A 331 17.38 1.46 7.74
C HIS A 331 18.40 2.53 7.34
N PHE A 332 18.20 3.12 6.15
CA PHE A 332 19.04 4.20 5.65
C PHE A 332 18.37 5.55 5.90
N ALA A 333 18.62 6.10 7.08
CA ALA A 333 17.98 7.31 7.60
C ALA A 333 18.83 8.59 7.37
N TYR A 334 19.29 8.81 6.12
CA TYR A 334 20.23 9.87 5.73
C TYR A 334 19.65 11.30 5.92
N ASP A 335 18.33 11.46 5.86
CA ASP A 335 17.62 12.74 5.93
C ASP A 335 16.61 12.80 7.08
N LEU A 336 16.82 12.05 8.18
CA LEU A 336 15.83 11.91 9.25
C LEU A 336 15.36 13.25 9.82
N VAL A 337 16.26 14.20 10.07
CA VAL A 337 15.92 15.51 10.64
C VAL A 337 15.06 16.32 9.69
N GLU A 338 15.42 16.33 8.41
CA GLU A 338 14.66 17.03 7.37
C GLU A 338 13.29 16.38 7.15
N TYR A 339 13.23 15.04 7.13
CA TYR A 339 11.98 14.30 7.01
C TYR A 339 11.01 14.59 8.14
N MET A 340 11.51 14.67 9.37
CA MET A 340 10.71 15.01 10.55
C MET A 340 10.16 16.43 10.54
N THR A 341 10.89 17.39 9.94
CA THR A 341 10.55 18.82 9.99
C THR A 341 9.84 19.33 8.73
N GLN A 342 10.15 18.78 7.56
CA GLN A 342 9.72 19.31 6.25
C GLN A 342 8.79 18.36 5.47
N ASP A 343 8.59 17.13 5.93
CA ASP A 343 7.72 16.14 5.29
C ASP A 343 6.58 15.70 6.23
N SER A 344 6.24 14.44 6.23
CA SER A 344 5.09 13.91 6.99
C SER A 344 5.38 13.70 8.48
N GLY A 345 6.66 13.62 8.86
CA GLY A 345 7.08 13.21 10.19
C GLY A 345 6.79 11.74 10.50
N LEU A 346 7.31 11.23 11.60
CA LEU A 346 7.11 9.85 12.06
C LEU A 346 6.13 9.83 13.24
N ALA A 347 5.21 8.89 13.21
CA ALA A 347 4.27 8.65 14.31
C ALA A 347 4.88 7.84 15.46
N HIS A 348 6.03 7.22 15.19
CA HIS A 348 6.83 6.46 16.16
C HIS A 348 8.29 6.84 16.01
N ASP A 349 9.04 6.81 17.11
CA ASP A 349 10.50 6.87 17.04
C ASP A 349 11.02 5.66 16.27
N LEU A 350 11.80 5.91 15.21
CA LEU A 350 12.37 4.85 14.37
C LEU A 350 13.23 3.89 15.21
N GLY A 351 14.00 4.39 16.19
CA GLY A 351 14.82 3.57 17.07
C GLY A 351 14.03 2.55 17.89
N THR A 352 12.76 2.84 18.17
CA THR A 352 11.88 1.92 18.93
C THR A 352 11.15 0.89 18.08
N VAL A 353 11.01 1.13 16.75
CA VAL A 353 10.21 0.28 15.86
C VAL A 353 10.98 -0.25 14.65
N ALA A 354 12.27 0.01 14.56
CA ALA A 354 13.13 -0.47 13.48
C ALA A 354 13.15 -2.01 13.40
N ALA A 355 13.31 -2.54 12.20
CA ALA A 355 13.45 -3.98 11.96
C ALA A 355 14.92 -4.43 11.81
N GLY A 356 15.86 -3.52 12.01
CA GLY A 356 17.31 -3.74 11.89
C GLY A 356 18.12 -2.48 12.20
N PRO A 357 19.43 -2.46 11.92
CA PRO A 357 20.29 -1.33 12.20
C PRO A 357 19.90 -0.09 11.41
N ILE A 358 20.08 1.09 12.05
CA ILE A 358 19.82 2.40 11.46
C ILE A 358 21.15 3.05 11.16
N VAL A 359 21.39 3.42 9.90
CA VAL A 359 22.59 4.08 9.40
C VAL A 359 22.22 5.41 8.74
N ARG A 360 23.16 6.37 8.73
CA ARG A 360 22.89 7.74 8.30
C ARG A 360 23.72 8.23 7.11
N ASN A 361 24.76 7.51 6.75
CA ASN A 361 25.59 7.84 5.60
C ASN A 361 25.87 6.59 4.76
N ILE A 362 26.40 6.81 3.56
CA ILE A 362 26.58 5.75 2.56
C ILE A 362 27.70 4.77 2.93
N GLU A 363 28.70 5.21 3.67
CA GLU A 363 29.83 4.40 4.14
C GLU A 363 29.37 3.41 5.21
N GLU A 364 28.62 3.89 6.20
CA GLU A 364 27.98 3.04 7.20
C GLU A 364 27.03 2.04 6.54
N LEU A 365 26.22 2.52 5.58
CA LEU A 365 25.27 1.65 4.86
C LEU A 365 26.03 0.52 4.16
N LYS A 366 27.10 0.82 3.43
CA LYS A 366 27.91 -0.18 2.73
C LYS A 366 28.50 -1.21 3.71
N SER A 367 29.04 -0.73 4.83
CA SER A 367 29.65 -1.60 5.85
C SER A 367 28.63 -2.57 6.46
N VAL A 368 27.43 -2.06 6.82
CA VAL A 368 26.37 -2.88 7.41
C VAL A 368 25.79 -3.85 6.39
N VAL A 369 25.56 -3.43 5.15
CA VAL A 369 25.08 -4.32 4.07
C VAL A 369 26.09 -5.44 3.81
N ASP A 370 27.40 -5.15 3.74
CA ASP A 370 28.46 -6.13 3.58
C ASP A 370 28.43 -7.16 4.73
N GLU A 371 28.29 -6.70 5.97
CA GLU A 371 28.15 -7.59 7.14
C GLU A 371 26.92 -8.47 7.04
N ARG A 372 25.75 -7.89 6.68
CA ARG A 372 24.47 -8.63 6.60
C ARG A 372 24.44 -9.64 5.45
N LEU A 373 25.17 -9.41 4.37
CA LEU A 373 25.34 -10.37 3.28
C LEU A 373 26.20 -11.57 3.69
N ARG A 374 27.18 -11.35 4.58
CA ARG A 374 28.02 -12.43 5.14
C ARG A 374 27.31 -13.20 6.24
N ARG A 375 26.58 -12.49 7.11
CA ARG A 375 25.90 -13.05 8.31
C ARG A 375 24.48 -12.48 8.41
N PRO A 376 23.54 -13.06 7.66
CA PRO A 376 22.15 -12.61 7.71
C PRO A 376 21.58 -12.69 9.13
N ARG A 377 21.05 -11.57 9.64
CA ARG A 377 20.41 -11.47 10.95
C ARG A 377 19.18 -10.59 10.88
N PHE A 378 18.13 -11.00 11.57
CA PHE A 378 16.96 -10.18 11.85
C PHE A 378 17.05 -9.69 13.29
N GLU A 379 17.18 -8.40 13.48
CA GLU A 379 17.41 -7.76 14.78
C GLU A 379 16.42 -6.59 14.97
N PRO A 380 15.13 -6.88 15.24
CA PRO A 380 14.14 -5.84 15.41
C PRO A 380 14.28 -5.16 16.77
N ALA A 381 13.95 -3.87 16.82
CA ALA A 381 13.78 -3.12 18.06
C ALA A 381 12.62 -3.68 18.90
N SER A 382 12.63 -3.43 20.19
CA SER A 382 11.67 -4.01 21.15
C SER A 382 10.20 -3.68 20.86
N GLY A 383 9.92 -2.51 20.27
CA GLY A 383 8.56 -2.08 19.94
C GLY A 383 8.08 -2.52 18.54
N PHE A 384 8.91 -3.25 17.77
CA PHE A 384 8.50 -3.73 16.45
C PHE A 384 7.30 -4.67 16.49
N ALA A 385 7.29 -5.60 17.46
CA ALA A 385 6.20 -6.57 17.63
C ALA A 385 4.83 -5.90 17.80
N ASP A 386 4.79 -4.73 18.44
CA ASP A 386 3.54 -3.97 18.64
C ASP A 386 2.97 -3.39 17.33
N LEU A 387 3.76 -3.27 16.25
CA LEU A 387 3.26 -2.82 14.96
C LEU A 387 2.52 -3.91 14.20
N VAL A 388 2.84 -5.18 14.48
CA VAL A 388 2.42 -6.36 13.73
C VAL A 388 1.61 -7.36 14.56
N ALA A 389 1.03 -6.91 15.67
CA ALA A 389 0.36 -7.78 16.65
C ALA A 389 -0.74 -8.68 16.07
N TYR A 390 -1.37 -8.27 14.96
CA TYR A 390 -2.45 -9.01 14.29
C TYR A 390 -2.01 -9.64 12.97
N GLU A 391 -0.73 -9.58 12.59
CA GLU A 391 -0.19 -10.17 11.35
C GLU A 391 0.10 -11.66 11.56
N GLN A 392 -0.92 -12.52 11.43
CA GLN A 392 -0.83 -13.95 11.67
C GLN A 392 -0.87 -14.80 10.38
N GLY A 393 -0.92 -14.17 9.21
CA GLY A 393 -0.96 -14.85 7.92
C GLY A 393 -2.33 -15.48 7.57
N ASN A 394 -3.41 -15.07 8.21
CA ASN A 394 -4.78 -15.55 7.97
C ASN A 394 -5.81 -14.44 7.82
N SER A 395 -5.35 -13.25 7.45
CA SER A 395 -6.17 -12.07 7.27
C SER A 395 -7.28 -12.27 6.22
N CYS A 396 -6.92 -12.88 5.08
CA CYS A 396 -7.87 -13.18 4.02
C CYS A 396 -9.01 -14.08 4.51
N GLU A 397 -8.71 -15.15 5.24
CA GLU A 397 -9.69 -16.08 5.80
C GLU A 397 -10.64 -15.35 6.76
N GLN A 398 -10.10 -14.58 7.68
CA GLN A 398 -10.90 -13.83 8.67
C GLN A 398 -11.83 -12.80 8.01
N ILE A 399 -11.36 -12.10 6.96
CA ILE A 399 -12.19 -11.15 6.20
C ILE A 399 -13.30 -11.90 5.45
N ILE A 400 -13.00 -13.04 4.86
CA ILE A 400 -13.99 -13.86 4.16
C ILE A 400 -15.06 -14.34 5.15
N ASP A 401 -14.66 -14.87 6.28
CA ASP A 401 -15.59 -15.30 7.34
C ASP A 401 -16.50 -14.16 7.80
N PHE A 402 -15.94 -12.95 7.97
CA PHE A 402 -16.72 -11.76 8.29
C PHE A 402 -17.75 -11.43 7.20
N ILE A 403 -17.37 -11.49 5.92
CA ILE A 403 -18.26 -11.26 4.78
C ILE A 403 -19.38 -12.31 4.75
N LEU A 404 -19.03 -13.60 4.95
CA LEU A 404 -19.96 -14.73 4.89
C LEU A 404 -20.98 -14.71 6.05
N LYS A 405 -20.54 -14.43 7.28
CA LYS A 405 -21.42 -14.30 8.45
C LYS A 405 -22.45 -13.19 8.32
N ARG A 406 -22.20 -12.15 7.56
CA ARG A 406 -23.12 -11.03 7.28
C ARG A 406 -24.07 -11.29 6.11
N ARG A 407 -24.12 -12.53 5.61
CA ARG A 407 -25.12 -12.99 4.63
C ARG A 407 -26.47 -13.36 5.28
N GLY A 408 -26.47 -13.62 6.58
CA GLY A 408 -27.67 -13.91 7.38
C GLY A 408 -28.66 -12.74 7.50
#